data_3bc7a08bc4a6e7c33b0773ba631dc46b
#
_entry.id   3bc7a08bc4a6e7c33b0773ba631dc46b
#
_cell.length_a   1.000
_cell.length_b   1.000
_cell.length_c   1.000
_cell.angle_alpha   90.00
_cell.angle_beta   90.00
_cell.angle_gamma   90.00
#
_symmetry.space_group_name_H-M   'P 1'
#
loop_
_entity.id
_entity.type
_entity.pdbx_description
1 polymer ?
#
loop_
_entity_poly.entity_id
_entity_poly.type
_entity_poly.pdbx_seq_one_letter_code
_entity_poly.pdbx_strand_id
1 'polypeptide(L)'
;MKPLDKEILEQYLDKIHEKKNLRSVFTFSERGKTHMIPMDCILYLESNNHRVFIHTENGTYSIYDKLSNIHKKLPSTFIQCHKSFLVNLNRVKHIEGNEIFLSDGLKVPISKVHQERVRKSFFLYLGKTI
;
A
#
# COMPACT_ATOMS: atom_id res chain seq x y z
N MET A 1 -27.10 -4.03 3.91
CA MET A 1 -26.67 -4.00 4.27
C MET A 1 -26.55 -3.77 4.77
N LYS A 2 -26.68 -4.14 4.95
CA LYS A 2 -26.43 -4.13 5.51
C LYS A 2 -26.06 -4.12 6.22
N PRO A 3 -26.76 -4.08 6.39
CA PRO A 3 -26.21 -4.23 7.51
C PRO A 3 -25.43 -5.32 7.56
N LEU A 4 -25.83 -6.10 6.98
CA LEU A 4 -25.11 -7.14 6.74
C LEU A 4 -23.82 -6.74 6.94
N ASP A 5 -23.60 -5.75 6.45
CA ASP A 5 -22.36 -5.25 6.49
C ASP A 5 -21.93 -5.02 7.88
N LYS A 6 -22.83 -4.67 8.73
CA LYS A 6 -22.47 -4.40 10.07
C LYS A 6 -21.95 -5.63 10.74
N GLU A 7 -22.59 -6.73 10.59
CA GLU A 7 -22.12 -7.92 11.18
C GLU A 7 -20.78 -8.34 10.64
N ILE A 8 -20.63 -8.20 9.37
CA ILE A 8 -19.39 -8.57 8.75
C ILE A 8 -18.28 -7.71 9.28
N LEU A 9 -18.55 -6.43 9.47
CA LEU A 9 -17.56 -5.54 9.99
C LEU A 9 -17.18 -5.92 11.40
N GLU A 10 -18.13 -6.31 12.19
CA GLU A 10 -17.84 -6.68 13.55
C GLU A 10 -16.96 -7.89 13.61
N GLN A 11 -17.20 -8.85 12.74
CA GLN A 11 -16.38 -10.02 12.72
C GLN A 11 -14.98 -9.64 12.31
N TYR A 12 -14.85 -8.72 11.40
CA TYR A 12 -13.59 -8.28 10.96
C TYR A 12 -12.88 -7.60 12.11
N LEU A 13 -13.57 -6.73 12.81
CA LEU A 13 -12.98 -6.04 13.92
C LEU A 13 -12.46 -6.98 14.99
N ASP A 14 -13.18 -8.04 15.22
CA ASP A 14 -12.73 -9.01 16.19
C ASP A 14 -11.40 -9.61 15.80
N LYS A 15 -11.29 -9.97 14.55
CA LYS A 15 -10.06 -10.53 14.10
C LYS A 15 -8.98 -9.52 14.16
N ILE A 16 -9.32 -8.28 13.89
CA ILE A 16 -8.37 -7.28 13.89
C ILE A 16 -7.81 -7.07 15.20
N HIS A 17 -8.60 -7.19 16.19
CA HIS A 17 -8.16 -7.02 17.48
C HIS A 17 -6.96 -7.90 17.72
N GLU A 18 -7.01 -9.06 17.21
CA GLU A 18 -5.91 -9.93 17.40
C GLU A 18 -4.76 -9.58 16.56
N LYS A 19 -5.00 -9.14 15.40
CA LYS A 19 -3.93 -8.83 14.55
C LYS A 19 -3.71 -7.43 14.27
N LYS A 20 -4.35 -6.62 14.88
CA LYS A 20 -4.13 -5.30 14.72
C LYS A 20 -4.04 -4.63 13.47
N ASN A 21 -3.28 -4.85 12.65
CA ASN A 21 -3.17 -4.09 11.46
C ASN A 21 -3.88 -4.65 10.32
N LEU A 22 -4.56 -5.67 10.50
CA LEU A 22 -5.22 -6.26 9.40
C LEU A 22 -6.24 -5.38 8.87
N ARG A 23 -6.59 -4.44 9.63
CA ARG A 23 -7.61 -3.80 9.21
C ARG A 23 -7.40 -2.50 8.98
N SER A 24 -6.34 -2.11 8.80
CA SER A 24 -6.10 -0.78 8.38
C SER A 24 -6.78 -0.55 7.05
N VAL A 25 -7.46 0.53 6.99
CA VAL A 25 -8.17 0.90 5.78
C VAL A 25 -7.69 2.26 5.38
N PHE A 26 -7.48 2.47 4.09
CA PHE A 26 -7.08 3.77 3.58
C PHE A 26 -8.34 4.46 3.06
N THR A 27 -8.63 5.64 3.57
CA THR A 27 -9.83 6.36 3.20
C THR A 27 -9.44 7.60 2.41
N PHE A 28 -10.11 7.85 1.31
CA PHE A 28 -9.85 9.01 0.49
C PHE A 28 -11.08 9.37 -0.34
N SER A 29 -11.09 10.59 -0.88
CA SER A 29 -12.21 11.03 -1.69
C SER A 29 -11.77 11.18 -3.13
N GLU A 30 -12.59 10.71 -4.04
CA GLU A 30 -12.34 10.84 -5.46
C GLU A 30 -13.64 11.18 -6.14
N ARG A 31 -13.68 12.32 -6.83
CA ARG A 31 -14.87 12.73 -7.55
C ARG A 31 -16.13 12.76 -6.69
N GLY A 32 -15.98 13.24 -5.49
CA GLY A 32 -17.13 13.34 -4.61
C GLY A 32 -17.52 12.08 -3.90
N LYS A 33 -16.81 10.99 -4.15
CA LYS A 33 -17.11 9.73 -3.51
C LYS A 33 -16.02 9.42 -2.51
N THR A 34 -16.41 8.89 -1.37
CA THR A 34 -15.44 8.50 -0.35
C THR A 34 -15.18 7.00 -0.50
N HIS A 35 -13.93 6.65 -0.66
CA HIS A 35 -13.54 5.26 -0.82
C HIS A 35 -12.82 4.78 0.43
N MET A 36 -13.05 3.54 0.80
CA MET A 36 -12.37 2.91 1.92
C MET A 36 -11.77 1.63 1.37
N ILE A 37 -10.46 1.55 1.31
CA ILE A 37 -9.78 0.41 0.72
C ILE A 37 -8.89 -0.25 1.75
N PRO A 38 -9.00 -1.57 1.92
CA PRO A 38 -8.09 -2.25 2.83
C PRO A 38 -6.66 -2.02 2.36
N MET A 39 -5.77 -1.71 3.27
CA MET A 39 -4.40 -1.42 2.90
C MET A 39 -3.74 -2.61 2.21
N ASP A 40 -4.17 -3.81 2.54
CA ASP A 40 -3.59 -4.98 1.92
C ASP A 40 -3.90 -5.10 0.43
N CYS A 41 -4.93 -4.42 -0.03
CA CYS A 41 -5.27 -4.46 -1.45
C CYS A 41 -4.45 -3.48 -2.28
N ILE A 42 -3.73 -2.59 -1.64
CA ILE A 42 -2.94 -1.60 -2.36
C ILE A 42 -1.61 -2.20 -2.74
N LEU A 43 -1.29 -2.15 -4.02
CA LEU A 43 -0.04 -2.70 -4.52
C LEU A 43 1.06 -1.67 -4.44
N TYR A 44 0.84 -0.51 -4.98
CA TYR A 44 1.80 0.57 -4.90
C TYR A 44 1.11 1.89 -5.23
N LEU A 45 1.78 2.99 -4.96
CA LEU A 45 1.26 4.31 -5.25
C LEU A 45 2.28 5.05 -6.09
N GLU A 46 1.78 5.89 -6.96
CA GLU A 46 2.64 6.61 -7.89
C GLU A 46 2.21 8.06 -7.95
N SER A 47 3.17 9.00 -7.90
CA SER A 47 2.82 10.40 -8.03
C SER A 47 3.14 10.87 -9.44
N ASN A 48 2.23 11.67 -10.00
CA ASN A 48 2.40 12.18 -11.34
C ASN A 48 1.54 13.43 -11.49
N ASN A 49 2.15 14.56 -11.84
CA ASN A 49 1.39 15.80 -12.06
C ASN A 49 0.48 16.18 -10.92
N HIS A 50 1.01 16.22 -9.72
CA HIS A 50 0.25 16.64 -8.54
C HIS A 50 -0.87 15.68 -8.16
N ARG A 51 -0.88 14.50 -8.75
CA ARG A 51 -1.86 13.50 -8.40
C ARG A 51 -1.12 12.28 -7.87
N VAL A 52 -1.78 11.55 -6.99
CA VAL A 52 -1.26 10.28 -6.54
C VAL A 52 -2.21 9.21 -7.06
N PHE A 53 -1.65 8.25 -7.77
CA PHE A 53 -2.43 7.14 -8.29
C PHE A 53 -2.25 5.95 -7.36
N ILE A 54 -3.37 5.43 -6.87
CA ILE A 54 -3.36 4.31 -5.93
C ILE A 54 -3.71 3.06 -6.72
N HIS A 55 -2.72 2.21 -6.92
CA HIS A 55 -2.91 1.01 -7.73
C HIS A 55 -3.26 -0.16 -6.80
N THR A 56 -4.44 -0.72 -6.99
CA THR A 56 -4.90 -1.82 -6.14
C THR A 56 -5.20 -3.03 -7.02
N GLU A 57 -5.45 -4.15 -6.38
CA GLU A 57 -5.77 -5.34 -7.15
C GLU A 57 -7.14 -5.23 -7.82
N ASN A 58 -7.95 -4.25 -7.44
CA ASN A 58 -9.25 -4.07 -8.05
C ASN A 58 -9.35 -2.86 -8.96
N GLY A 59 -8.27 -2.19 -9.20
CA GLY A 59 -8.29 -1.03 -10.09
C GLY A 59 -7.40 0.09 -9.58
N THR A 60 -7.44 1.20 -10.25
CA THR A 60 -6.61 2.34 -9.92
C THR A 60 -7.48 3.55 -9.59
N TYR A 61 -7.11 4.26 -8.53
CA TYR A 61 -7.81 5.46 -8.12
C TYR A 61 -6.80 6.60 -8.15
N SER A 62 -7.28 7.83 -8.24
CA SER A 62 -6.37 8.97 -8.21
C SER A 62 -6.92 10.06 -7.33
N ILE A 63 -6.02 10.75 -6.65
CA ILE A 63 -6.40 11.87 -5.81
C ILE A 63 -5.38 12.97 -5.98
N TYR A 64 -5.77 14.20 -5.68
CA TYR A 64 -4.86 15.32 -5.73
C TYR A 64 -4.19 15.40 -4.37
N ASP A 65 -2.93 15.08 -4.32
CA ASP A 65 -2.20 15.14 -3.06
C ASP A 65 -0.74 14.92 -3.37
N LYS A 66 0.08 15.01 -2.35
CA LYS A 66 1.50 14.76 -2.48
C LYS A 66 1.77 13.38 -1.93
N LEU A 67 2.69 12.67 -2.55
CA LEU A 67 3.05 11.33 -2.12
C LEU A 67 3.52 11.34 -0.66
N SER A 68 4.26 12.38 -0.26
CA SER A 68 4.75 12.44 1.10
C SER A 68 3.62 12.56 2.11
N ASN A 69 2.53 13.24 1.76
CA ASN A 69 1.42 13.36 2.67
C ASN A 69 0.72 12.01 2.82
N ILE A 70 0.58 11.31 1.71
CA ILE A 70 -0.06 9.99 1.74
C ILE A 70 0.81 9.00 2.52
N HIS A 71 2.12 9.08 2.31
CA HIS A 71 3.04 8.18 2.99
C HIS A 71 2.90 8.25 4.51
N LYS A 72 2.64 9.43 5.02
CA LYS A 72 2.49 9.60 6.46
C LYS A 72 1.27 8.90 7.02
N LYS A 73 0.30 8.65 6.17
CA LYS A 73 -0.94 8.00 6.60
C LYS A 73 -0.89 6.49 6.43
N LEU A 74 0.17 5.97 5.85
CA LEU A 74 0.27 4.55 5.59
C LEU A 74 1.15 3.86 6.62
N PRO A 75 0.95 2.57 6.84
CA PRO A 75 1.78 1.85 7.83
C PRO A 75 3.19 1.65 7.31
N SER A 76 4.07 1.20 8.18
CA SER A 76 5.47 1.06 7.85
C SER A 76 5.75 0.01 6.79
N THR A 77 4.76 -0.79 6.43
CA THR A 77 4.93 -1.75 5.36
C THR A 77 4.97 -1.09 3.99
N PHE A 78 4.60 0.19 3.92
CA PHE A 78 4.71 0.93 2.67
C PHE A 78 6.01 1.71 2.71
N ILE A 79 6.88 1.46 1.77
CA ILE A 79 8.17 2.14 1.74
C ILE A 79 8.34 2.89 0.43
N GLN A 80 9.14 3.92 0.46
CA GLN A 80 9.40 4.70 -0.71
C GLN A 80 10.58 4.10 -1.44
N CYS A 81 10.39 3.68 -2.67
CA CYS A 81 11.45 3.07 -3.46
C CYS A 81 11.93 3.99 -4.57
N HIS A 82 11.27 5.12 -4.75
CA HIS A 82 11.61 6.05 -5.80
C HIS A 82 10.94 7.34 -5.41
N LYS A 83 11.41 8.48 -5.87
CA LYS A 83 10.79 9.73 -5.47
C LYS A 83 9.33 9.79 -5.86
N SER A 84 8.92 9.01 -6.82
CA SER A 84 7.54 9.01 -7.29
C SER A 84 6.76 7.74 -6.94
N PHE A 85 7.33 6.84 -6.21
CA PHE A 85 6.68 5.56 -5.90
C PHE A 85 6.76 5.15 -4.46
N LEU A 86 5.64 4.61 -3.95
CA LEU A 86 5.60 3.94 -2.66
C LEU A 86 5.13 2.52 -2.97
N VAL A 87 5.73 1.53 -2.34
CA VAL A 87 5.37 0.15 -2.61
C VAL A 87 4.97 -0.54 -1.31
N ASN A 88 4.00 -1.44 -1.41
CA ASN A 88 3.52 -2.20 -0.27
C ASN A 88 4.34 -3.47 -0.15
N LEU A 89 5.14 -3.59 0.90
CA LEU A 89 6.00 -4.76 1.08
C LEU A 89 5.21 -6.05 1.15
N ASN A 90 3.97 -5.99 1.61
CA ASN A 90 3.16 -7.19 1.68
C ASN A 90 2.86 -7.78 0.31
N ARG A 91 3.03 -7.00 -0.74
CA ARG A 91 2.70 -7.45 -2.08
C ARG A 91 3.94 -7.64 -2.96
N VAL A 92 5.11 -7.53 -2.37
CA VAL A 92 6.36 -7.71 -3.12
C VAL A 92 6.65 -9.19 -3.26
N LYS A 93 6.92 -9.61 -4.48
CA LYS A 93 7.26 -10.98 -4.73
C LYS A 93 8.76 -11.16 -4.64
N HIS A 94 9.51 -10.30 -5.27
CA HIS A 94 10.97 -10.34 -5.15
C HIS A 94 11.54 -9.01 -5.67
N ILE A 95 12.80 -8.79 -5.37
CA ILE A 95 13.51 -7.62 -5.83
C ILE A 95 14.66 -8.11 -6.67
N GLU A 96 14.79 -7.55 -7.86
CA GLU A 96 15.84 -7.95 -8.75
C GLU A 96 16.49 -6.72 -9.34
N GLY A 97 17.77 -6.51 -9.09
CA GLY A 97 18.45 -5.33 -9.59
C GLY A 97 17.84 -4.08 -8.99
N ASN A 98 17.37 -3.19 -9.84
CA ASN A 98 16.75 -1.97 -9.37
C ASN A 98 15.26 -1.98 -9.66
N GLU A 99 14.64 -3.15 -9.61
CA GLU A 99 13.21 -3.26 -9.81
C GLU A 99 12.59 -4.13 -8.74
N ILE A 100 11.36 -3.79 -8.37
CA ILE A 100 10.60 -4.55 -7.40
C ILE A 100 9.48 -5.23 -8.17
N PHE A 101 9.38 -6.56 -8.04
CA PHE A 101 8.34 -7.31 -8.72
C PHE A 101 7.21 -7.61 -7.75
N LEU A 102 6.01 -7.27 -8.14
CA LEU A 102 4.83 -7.44 -7.29
C LEU A 102 4.10 -8.73 -7.60
N SER A 103 3.23 -9.12 -6.67
CA SER A 103 2.59 -10.42 -6.77
C SER A 103 1.70 -10.60 -7.99
N ASP A 104 1.24 -9.52 -8.61
CA ASP A 104 0.38 -9.67 -9.78
C ASP A 104 1.12 -9.39 -11.09
N GLY A 105 2.42 -9.50 -11.07
CA GLY A 105 3.18 -9.38 -12.31
C GLY A 105 3.65 -7.97 -12.64
N LEU A 106 3.25 -7.00 -11.86
CA LEU A 106 3.68 -5.63 -12.09
C LEU A 106 5.06 -5.41 -11.50
N LYS A 107 5.74 -4.39 -11.95
CA LYS A 107 7.03 -4.06 -11.37
C LYS A 107 7.16 -2.57 -11.21
N VAL A 108 7.93 -2.17 -10.21
CA VAL A 108 8.11 -0.78 -9.84
C VAL A 108 9.61 -0.51 -9.77
N PRO A 109 10.08 0.61 -10.29
CA PRO A 109 11.52 0.89 -10.27
C PRO A 109 12.01 1.33 -8.90
N ILE A 110 13.28 1.10 -8.65
CA ILE A 110 13.92 1.57 -7.43
C ILE A 110 14.97 2.56 -7.87
N SER A 111 14.92 3.79 -7.33
CA SER A 111 15.94 4.75 -7.70
C SER A 111 17.22 4.41 -6.96
N LYS A 112 18.34 4.87 -7.53
CA LYS A 112 19.62 4.57 -6.99
C LYS A 112 19.77 4.95 -5.53
N VAL A 113 19.28 6.12 -5.16
CA VAL A 113 19.42 6.57 -3.78
C VAL A 113 18.56 5.79 -2.81
N HIS A 114 17.60 5.04 -3.29
CA HIS A 114 16.71 4.28 -2.42
C HIS A 114 17.05 2.80 -2.36
N GLN A 115 17.99 2.33 -3.17
CA GLN A 115 18.25 0.89 -3.26
C GLN A 115 18.60 0.25 -1.93
N GLU A 116 19.52 0.83 -1.23
CA GLU A 116 19.95 0.23 0.01
C GLU A 116 18.85 0.21 1.04
N ARG A 117 18.08 1.30 1.14
CA ARG A 117 16.99 1.38 2.08
C ARG A 117 15.92 0.35 1.76
N VAL A 118 15.61 0.18 0.49
CA VAL A 118 14.59 -0.77 0.07
C VAL A 118 14.99 -2.19 0.43
N ARG A 119 16.23 -2.55 0.13
CA ARG A 119 16.68 -3.90 0.40
C ARG A 119 16.69 -4.17 1.89
N LYS A 120 17.11 -3.19 2.67
CA LYS A 120 17.14 -3.34 4.10
C LYS A 120 15.74 -3.49 4.65
N SER A 121 14.80 -2.66 4.17
CA SER A 121 13.43 -2.73 4.65
C SER A 121 12.78 -4.06 4.29
N PHE A 122 13.05 -4.54 3.09
CA PHE A 122 12.47 -5.80 2.65
C PHE A 122 13.06 -6.96 3.47
N PHE A 123 14.34 -6.89 3.74
CA PHE A 123 14.99 -7.93 4.50
C PHE A 123 14.44 -7.97 5.93
N LEU A 124 14.24 -6.81 6.54
CA LEU A 124 13.67 -6.75 7.86
C LEU A 124 12.23 -7.24 7.87
N TYR A 125 11.49 -6.90 6.82
CA TYR A 125 10.11 -7.33 6.71
C TYR A 125 10.04 -8.85 6.63
N LEU A 126 10.91 -9.48 5.84
CA LEU A 126 10.93 -10.93 5.75
C LEU A 126 11.27 -11.56 7.09
N GLY A 127 12.18 -10.95 7.82
CA GLY A 127 12.54 -11.46 9.11
C GLY A 127 11.40 -11.44 10.10
N LYS A 128 10.53 -10.44 9.96
CA LYS A 128 9.40 -10.36 10.86
C LYS A 128 8.34 -11.37 10.53
N THR A 129 8.24 -11.75 9.28
CA THR A 129 7.17 -12.68 8.88
C THR A 129 7.58 -14.13 9.02
N ILE A 130 8.84 -14.37 9.18
CA ILE A 130 9.32 -15.73 9.38
C ILE A 130 9.34 -16.06 10.84
#